data_02ebf1f2999a95661dfe44d07e1edd6d
#
_entry.id   02ebf1f2999a95661dfe44d07e1edd6d
#
_cell.length_a   1.000
_cell.length_b   1.000
_cell.length_c   1.000
_cell.angle_alpha   90.00
_cell.angle_beta   90.00
_cell.angle_gamma   90.00
#
_symmetry.space_group_name_H-M   'P 1'
#
loop_
_entity.id
_entity.type
_entity.pdbx_description
1 polymer ?
#
loop_
_entity_poly.entity_id
_entity_poly.type
_entity_poly.pdbx_seq_one_letter_code
_entity_poly.pdbx_strand_id
1 'polypeptide(L)'
;YTPSSLVLDAPLVLDQGSDLKMWKPQNYGKKFYGPSTLRTGLEKSRNLMTVRIAQNLGIDKIAKFSKLLGIYDNPEKLLSISLGSAETTLLKLTSAYSSFVNGGKLIEPIIIDRVQDSEGNTIVNNDKRSCLNCDQISYTSKEYPKLKDEYKQIFSAQTAYQVTSILEGVIKRGTGKKLKDLNLNLAGKTGTTND
;
A
#
# COMPACT_ATOMS: atom_id res chain seq x y z
N TYR A 1 0.52 14.93 6.42
CA TYR A 1 1.91 14.49 6.69
C TYR A 1 2.72 14.43 5.40
N THR A 2 3.99 14.77 5.51
CA THR A 2 5.00 14.62 4.45
C THR A 2 6.07 13.63 4.91
N PRO A 3 6.94 13.13 4.03
CA PRO A 3 8.07 12.29 4.45
C PRO A 3 8.98 12.90 5.51
N SER A 4 9.03 14.23 5.57
CA SER A 4 9.85 15.01 6.54
C SER A 4 9.09 15.40 7.82
N SER A 5 7.79 15.12 7.92
CA SER A 5 7.02 15.42 9.13
C SER A 5 7.60 14.70 10.34
N LEU A 6 7.81 15.46 11.43
CA LEU A 6 8.30 14.89 12.68
C LEU A 6 7.17 14.19 13.44
N VAL A 7 7.45 13.00 13.92
CA VAL A 7 6.56 12.19 14.77
C VAL A 7 7.36 11.71 15.96
N LEU A 8 6.77 11.76 17.14
CA LEU A 8 7.43 11.36 18.37
C LEU A 8 7.41 9.83 18.55
N ASP A 9 8.57 9.23 18.68
CA ASP A 9 8.76 7.83 19.07
C ASP A 9 9.04 7.75 20.59
N ALA A 10 7.98 7.67 21.39
CA ALA A 10 8.01 7.63 22.85
C ALA A 10 6.91 6.72 23.39
N PRO A 11 6.93 6.31 24.64
CA PRO A 11 5.89 5.50 25.26
C PRO A 11 4.49 6.01 24.99
N LEU A 12 3.56 5.10 24.74
CA LEU A 12 2.18 5.40 24.48
C LEU A 12 1.31 4.40 25.22
N VAL A 13 0.27 4.88 25.87
CA VAL A 13 -0.76 4.07 26.53
C VAL A 13 -2.10 4.55 26.01
N LEU A 14 -2.90 3.66 25.51
CA LEU A 14 -4.18 3.95 24.88
C LEU A 14 -5.31 3.21 25.60
N ASP A 15 -6.36 3.96 25.91
CA ASP A 15 -7.63 3.40 26.32
C ASP A 15 -8.38 2.92 25.07
N GLN A 16 -8.84 1.68 25.05
CA GLN A 16 -9.59 1.10 23.95
C GLN A 16 -11.09 0.97 24.24
N GLY A 17 -11.55 1.54 25.34
CA GLY A 17 -12.93 1.49 25.82
C GLY A 17 -13.11 0.65 27.08
N SER A 18 -14.31 0.72 27.69
CA SER A 18 -14.61 0.19 29.02
C SER A 18 -14.34 -1.30 29.21
N ASP A 19 -14.41 -2.08 28.13
CA ASP A 19 -14.32 -3.55 28.19
C ASP A 19 -12.94 -4.09 27.78
N LEU A 20 -12.05 -3.22 27.32
CA LEU A 20 -10.72 -3.60 26.85
C LEU A 20 -9.64 -3.07 27.81
N LYS A 21 -8.59 -3.88 27.99
CA LYS A 21 -7.42 -3.45 28.77
C LYS A 21 -6.70 -2.31 28.04
N MET A 22 -6.05 -1.44 28.84
CA MET A 22 -5.16 -0.40 28.33
C MET A 22 -4.13 -1.01 27.39
N TRP A 23 -4.07 -0.53 26.14
CA TRP A 23 -3.13 -1.02 25.16
C TRP A 23 -1.80 -0.24 25.21
N LYS A 24 -0.71 -0.97 25.29
CA LYS A 24 0.66 -0.43 25.39
C LYS A 24 1.50 -0.95 24.23
N PRO A 25 1.34 -0.36 23.02
CA PRO A 25 2.18 -0.76 21.89
C PRO A 25 3.66 -0.53 22.18
N GLN A 26 4.51 -1.36 21.57
CA GLN A 26 5.96 -1.25 21.72
C GLN A 26 6.65 -1.37 20.36
N ASN A 27 7.82 -0.74 20.23
CA ASN A 27 8.72 -1.03 19.14
C ASN A 27 9.33 -2.44 19.35
N TYR A 28 9.65 -3.13 18.25
CA TYR A 28 10.25 -4.48 18.31
C TYR A 28 11.46 -4.56 19.24
N GLY A 29 12.35 -3.57 19.20
CA GLY A 29 13.55 -3.52 20.06
C GLY A 29 13.31 -2.95 21.47
N LYS A 30 12.05 -2.69 21.88
CA LYS A 30 11.65 -2.09 23.17
C LYS A 30 12.37 -0.76 23.50
N LYS A 31 12.89 -0.07 22.47
CA LYS A 31 13.61 1.22 22.59
C LYS A 31 12.77 2.34 22.01
N PHE A 32 13.01 3.56 22.49
CA PHE A 32 12.40 4.80 22.03
C PHE A 32 13.49 5.69 21.43
N TYR A 33 13.15 6.44 20.39
CA TYR A 33 14.13 7.19 19.61
C TYR A 33 13.83 8.69 19.54
N GLY A 34 12.77 9.14 20.24
CA GLY A 34 12.38 10.55 20.25
C GLY A 34 11.80 11.03 18.93
N PRO A 35 11.81 12.38 18.68
CA PRO A 35 11.31 12.94 17.44
C PRO A 35 12.10 12.42 16.24
N SER A 36 11.38 11.87 15.27
CA SER A 36 11.96 11.31 14.03
C SER A 36 11.07 11.62 12.85
N THR A 37 11.64 11.65 11.64
CA THR A 37 10.83 11.89 10.44
C THR A 37 9.92 10.69 10.15
N LEU A 38 8.76 10.95 9.55
CA LEU A 38 7.84 9.91 9.09
C LEU A 38 8.58 8.87 8.22
N ARG A 39 9.44 9.34 7.30
CA ARG A 39 10.30 8.46 6.48
C ARG A 39 11.11 7.50 7.35
N THR A 40 11.84 8.01 8.33
CA THR A 40 12.65 7.19 9.23
C THR A 40 11.80 6.20 10.01
N GLY A 41 10.64 6.63 10.51
CA GLY A 41 9.70 5.77 11.23
C GLY A 41 9.24 4.59 10.39
N LEU A 42 8.88 4.82 9.14
CA LEU A 42 8.42 3.78 8.23
C LEU A 42 9.58 2.86 7.77
N GLU A 43 10.72 3.43 7.39
CA GLU A 43 11.91 2.67 6.98
C GLU A 43 12.45 1.75 8.10
N LYS A 44 12.36 2.19 9.36
CA LYS A 44 12.79 1.43 10.54
C LYS A 44 11.65 0.66 11.22
N SER A 45 10.45 0.68 10.65
CA SER A 45 9.27 -0.02 11.17
C SER A 45 8.98 0.30 12.64
N ARG A 46 8.88 1.60 12.99
CA ARG A 46 8.63 2.07 14.35
C ARG A 46 7.15 2.07 14.65
N ASN A 47 6.72 1.12 15.47
CA ASN A 47 5.30 0.91 15.78
C ASN A 47 4.67 2.11 16.47
N LEU A 48 5.35 2.72 17.44
CA LEU A 48 4.81 3.84 18.22
C LEU A 48 4.53 5.07 17.35
N MET A 49 5.39 5.35 16.37
CA MET A 49 5.16 6.43 15.42
C MET A 49 3.94 6.12 14.55
N THR A 50 3.80 4.89 14.08
CA THR A 50 2.65 4.45 13.27
C THR A 50 1.34 4.60 14.03
N VAL A 51 1.30 4.14 15.29
CA VAL A 51 0.10 4.24 16.13
C VAL A 51 -0.26 5.70 16.44
N ARG A 52 0.72 6.57 16.70
CA ARG A 52 0.46 8.02 16.91
C ARG A 52 -0.13 8.68 15.67
N ILE A 53 0.39 8.35 14.49
CA ILE A 53 -0.16 8.86 13.22
C ILE A 53 -1.59 8.35 13.05
N ALA A 54 -1.83 7.06 13.31
CA ALA A 54 -3.16 6.46 13.21
C ALA A 54 -4.16 7.12 14.18
N GLN A 55 -3.75 7.37 15.41
CA GLN A 55 -4.55 8.08 16.42
C GLN A 55 -4.91 9.51 15.95
N ASN A 56 -3.93 10.25 15.43
CA ASN A 56 -4.14 11.61 14.95
C ASN A 56 -5.03 11.69 13.71
N LEU A 57 -4.94 10.70 12.82
CA LEU A 57 -5.80 10.62 11.62
C LEU A 57 -7.22 10.20 11.97
N GLY A 58 -7.38 9.40 13.00
CA GLY A 58 -8.61 8.75 13.39
C GLY A 58 -8.82 7.41 12.66
N ILE A 59 -9.24 6.41 13.42
CA ILE A 59 -9.39 5.03 12.94
C ILE A 59 -10.44 4.90 11.83
N ASP A 60 -11.49 5.71 11.85
CA ASP A 60 -12.54 5.69 10.81
C ASP A 60 -11.97 6.01 9.41
N LYS A 61 -11.03 6.97 9.31
CA LYS A 61 -10.40 7.30 8.03
C LYS A 61 -9.50 6.16 7.54
N ILE A 62 -8.78 5.52 8.46
CA ILE A 62 -7.92 4.37 8.13
C ILE A 62 -8.77 3.19 7.66
N ALA A 63 -9.83 2.85 8.40
CA ALA A 63 -10.77 1.81 8.03
C ALA A 63 -11.42 2.07 6.66
N LYS A 64 -11.90 3.31 6.43
CA LYS A 64 -12.47 3.69 5.13
C LYS A 64 -11.46 3.57 3.99
N PHE A 65 -10.21 3.97 4.21
CA PHE A 65 -9.18 3.93 3.19
C PHE A 65 -8.72 2.49 2.90
N SER A 66 -8.58 1.64 3.91
CA SER A 66 -8.24 0.22 3.73
C SER A 66 -9.34 -0.55 2.97
N LYS A 67 -10.62 -0.20 3.23
CA LYS A 67 -11.75 -0.71 2.45
C LYS A 67 -11.71 -0.22 1.00
N LEU A 68 -11.40 1.06 0.78
CA LEU A 68 -11.27 1.65 -0.56
C LEU A 68 -10.17 0.97 -1.38
N LEU A 69 -9.07 0.58 -0.76
CA LEU A 69 -7.99 -0.18 -1.37
C LEU A 69 -8.30 -1.68 -1.53
N GLY A 70 -9.45 -2.14 -1.08
CA GLY A 70 -9.85 -3.55 -1.15
C GLY A 70 -9.06 -4.49 -0.21
N ILE A 71 -8.33 -3.93 0.78
CA ILE A 71 -7.55 -4.74 1.73
C ILE A 71 -8.49 -5.49 2.67
N TYR A 72 -9.47 -4.79 3.24
CA TYR A 72 -10.47 -5.34 4.15
C TYR A 72 -11.87 -5.03 3.68
N ASP A 73 -12.78 -6.00 3.76
CA ASP A 73 -14.19 -5.79 3.42
C ASP A 73 -14.93 -5.04 4.54
N ASN A 74 -14.68 -5.45 5.79
CA ASN A 74 -15.25 -4.85 7.00
C ASN A 74 -14.14 -4.65 8.05
N PRO A 75 -13.31 -3.61 7.91
CA PRO A 75 -12.21 -3.38 8.82
C PRO A 75 -12.70 -3.07 10.23
N GLU A 76 -12.11 -3.73 11.22
CA GLU A 76 -12.31 -3.38 12.62
C GLU A 76 -11.78 -1.98 12.93
N LYS A 77 -12.46 -1.27 13.84
CA LYS A 77 -12.08 0.10 14.20
C LYS A 77 -11.16 0.13 15.41
N LEU A 78 -10.11 -0.71 15.39
CA LEU A 78 -9.09 -0.79 16.41
C LEU A 78 -7.77 -0.19 15.90
N LEU A 79 -7.07 0.59 16.72
CA LEU A 79 -5.79 1.19 16.33
C LEU A 79 -4.71 0.15 16.01
N SER A 80 -4.83 -1.07 16.54
CA SER A 80 -3.93 -2.19 16.24
C SER A 80 -3.92 -2.58 14.77
N ILE A 81 -4.99 -2.30 14.02
CA ILE A 81 -5.07 -2.55 12.57
C ILE A 81 -3.97 -1.78 11.80
N SER A 82 -3.54 -0.64 12.33
CA SER A 82 -2.44 0.16 11.76
C SER A 82 -1.08 -0.55 11.85
N LEU A 83 -0.97 -1.57 12.69
CA LEU A 83 0.19 -2.44 12.81
C LEU A 83 0.02 -3.79 12.11
N GLY A 84 -1.12 -4.00 11.43
CA GLY A 84 -1.38 -5.22 10.66
C GLY A 84 -1.96 -6.37 11.48
N SER A 85 -2.77 -6.07 12.53
CA SER A 85 -3.42 -7.10 13.34
C SER A 85 -4.59 -7.81 12.64
N ALA A 86 -5.11 -7.25 11.56
CA ALA A 86 -6.25 -7.82 10.83
C ALA A 86 -5.77 -8.69 9.66
N GLU A 87 -6.52 -9.77 9.40
CA GLU A 87 -6.22 -10.72 8.34
C GLU A 87 -6.72 -10.23 6.97
N THR A 88 -5.96 -10.54 5.93
CA THR A 88 -6.35 -10.32 4.53
C THR A 88 -5.69 -11.38 3.64
N THR A 89 -6.12 -11.46 2.37
CA THR A 89 -5.50 -12.37 1.41
C THR A 89 -4.27 -11.74 0.77
N LEU A 90 -3.33 -12.60 0.36
CA LEU A 90 -2.14 -12.16 -0.40
C LEU A 90 -2.54 -11.37 -1.66
N LEU A 91 -3.58 -11.83 -2.38
CA LEU A 91 -4.06 -11.16 -3.59
C LEU A 91 -4.55 -9.73 -3.30
N LYS A 92 -5.38 -9.53 -2.27
CA LYS A 92 -5.88 -8.22 -1.86
C LYS A 92 -4.73 -7.28 -1.48
N LEU A 93 -3.78 -7.77 -0.69
CA LEU A 93 -2.62 -6.97 -0.27
C LEU A 93 -1.74 -6.60 -1.45
N THR A 94 -1.45 -7.54 -2.36
CA THR A 94 -0.67 -7.29 -3.56
C THR A 94 -1.33 -6.25 -4.47
N SER A 95 -2.65 -6.36 -4.68
CA SER A 95 -3.43 -5.40 -5.45
C SER A 95 -3.36 -4.00 -4.84
N ALA A 96 -3.49 -3.87 -3.51
CA ALA A 96 -3.36 -2.60 -2.82
C ALA A 96 -1.95 -1.98 -2.99
N TYR A 97 -0.89 -2.79 -2.86
CA TYR A 97 0.49 -2.33 -3.06
C TYR A 97 0.77 -1.92 -4.49
N SER A 98 0.18 -2.60 -5.48
CA SER A 98 0.33 -2.25 -6.90
C SER A 98 -0.18 -0.83 -7.22
N SER A 99 -1.13 -0.30 -6.44
CA SER A 99 -1.60 1.06 -6.59
C SER A 99 -0.50 2.11 -6.34
N PHE A 100 0.50 1.82 -5.51
CA PHE A 100 1.61 2.74 -5.28
C PHE A 100 2.54 2.86 -6.51
N VAL A 101 2.81 1.75 -7.21
CA VAL A 101 3.65 1.76 -8.41
C VAL A 101 2.87 2.11 -9.67
N ASN A 102 1.54 2.08 -9.61
CA ASN A 102 0.64 2.48 -10.71
C ASN A 102 0.14 3.93 -10.58
N GLY A 103 0.91 4.81 -9.96
CA GLY A 103 0.59 6.24 -9.85
C GLY A 103 -0.66 6.55 -9.03
N GLY A 104 -1.06 5.68 -8.10
CA GLY A 104 -2.22 5.86 -7.22
C GLY A 104 -3.54 5.38 -7.79
N LYS A 105 -3.53 4.62 -8.88
CA LYS A 105 -4.71 4.01 -9.48
C LYS A 105 -4.95 2.62 -8.89
N LEU A 106 -6.20 2.32 -8.54
CA LEU A 106 -6.60 1.00 -8.06
C LEU A 106 -6.57 -0.01 -9.20
N ILE A 107 -5.97 -1.16 -8.97
CA ILE A 107 -5.94 -2.28 -9.89
C ILE A 107 -6.85 -3.38 -9.36
N GLU A 108 -7.80 -3.81 -10.17
CA GLU A 108 -8.61 -4.98 -9.93
C GLU A 108 -7.92 -6.18 -10.59
N PRO A 109 -7.52 -7.23 -9.84
CA PRO A 109 -6.89 -8.40 -10.42
C PRO A 109 -7.82 -9.11 -11.40
N ILE A 110 -7.34 -9.39 -12.61
CA ILE A 110 -8.06 -10.13 -13.64
C ILE A 110 -7.37 -11.48 -13.83
N ILE A 111 -8.10 -12.58 -13.67
CA ILE A 111 -7.61 -13.94 -13.91
C ILE A 111 -8.00 -14.41 -15.30
N ILE A 112 -9.20 -14.08 -15.74
CA ILE A 112 -9.70 -14.38 -17.08
C ILE A 112 -9.83 -13.07 -17.83
N ASP A 113 -8.95 -12.84 -18.79
CA ASP A 113 -8.95 -11.64 -19.63
C ASP A 113 -10.12 -11.66 -20.61
N ARG A 114 -10.30 -12.78 -21.31
CA ARG A 114 -11.28 -12.92 -22.38
C ARG A 114 -11.82 -14.35 -22.46
N VAL A 115 -13.09 -14.47 -22.82
CA VAL A 115 -13.73 -15.73 -23.22
C VAL A 115 -14.27 -15.56 -24.63
N GLN A 116 -13.97 -16.52 -25.51
CA GLN A 116 -14.43 -16.54 -26.90
C GLN A 116 -15.19 -17.84 -27.19
N ASP A 117 -16.14 -17.78 -28.10
CA ASP A 117 -16.81 -18.97 -28.66
C ASP A 117 -15.91 -19.72 -29.65
N SER A 118 -16.43 -20.82 -30.21
CA SER A 118 -15.73 -21.64 -31.21
C SER A 118 -15.50 -20.90 -32.54
N GLU A 119 -16.21 -19.80 -32.78
CA GLU A 119 -16.14 -18.98 -33.99
C GLU A 119 -15.20 -17.78 -33.82
N GLY A 120 -14.64 -17.59 -32.57
CA GLY A 120 -13.73 -16.50 -32.25
C GLY A 120 -14.41 -15.21 -31.79
N ASN A 121 -15.75 -15.22 -31.64
CA ASN A 121 -16.47 -14.06 -31.11
C ASN A 121 -16.21 -13.91 -29.62
N THR A 122 -15.94 -12.69 -29.16
CA THR A 122 -15.72 -12.43 -27.76
C THR A 122 -17.03 -12.38 -26.99
N ILE A 123 -17.25 -13.34 -26.07
CA ILE A 123 -18.43 -13.43 -25.21
C ILE A 123 -18.23 -12.58 -23.95
N VAL A 124 -17.00 -12.62 -23.36
CA VAL A 124 -16.62 -11.86 -22.17
C VAL A 124 -15.30 -11.16 -22.44
N ASN A 125 -15.24 -9.88 -22.13
CA ASN A 125 -13.99 -9.09 -22.13
C ASN A 125 -13.87 -8.34 -20.79
N ASN A 126 -12.89 -8.74 -19.99
CA ASN A 126 -12.59 -8.11 -18.72
C ASN A 126 -11.50 -7.02 -18.84
N ASP A 127 -10.77 -6.98 -19.94
CA ASP A 127 -9.86 -5.87 -20.23
C ASP A 127 -10.64 -4.66 -20.75
N LYS A 128 -10.83 -3.67 -19.87
CA LYS A 128 -11.56 -2.43 -20.17
C LYS A 128 -10.66 -1.33 -20.78
N ARG A 129 -9.41 -1.64 -21.05
CA ARG A 129 -8.51 -0.66 -21.68
C ARG A 129 -8.92 -0.46 -23.15
N SER A 130 -9.01 0.78 -23.57
CA SER A 130 -9.19 1.11 -24.98
C SER A 130 -7.84 1.42 -25.62
N CYS A 131 -7.65 0.96 -26.83
CA CYS A 131 -6.47 1.28 -27.61
C CYS A 131 -6.78 2.38 -28.62
N LEU A 132 -6.04 3.49 -28.55
CA LEU A 132 -6.11 4.54 -29.56
C LEU A 132 -5.15 4.18 -30.68
N ASN A 133 -5.66 4.11 -31.92
CA ASN A 133 -4.89 3.82 -33.14
C ASN A 133 -4.36 2.37 -33.26
N CYS A 134 -4.99 1.37 -32.62
CA CYS A 134 -4.60 -0.03 -32.80
C CYS A 134 -5.03 -0.64 -34.12
N ASP A 135 -5.97 -0.01 -34.85
CA ASP A 135 -6.48 -0.49 -36.15
C ASP A 135 -5.59 -0.05 -37.34
N GLN A 136 -4.48 0.61 -37.09
CA GLN A 136 -3.58 1.03 -38.14
C GLN A 136 -2.76 -0.17 -38.67
N ILE A 137 -2.86 -0.41 -39.97
CA ILE A 137 -2.20 -1.53 -40.69
C ILE A 137 -0.68 -1.39 -40.75
N SER A 138 -0.14 -0.19 -40.50
CA SER A 138 1.31 0.04 -40.48
C SER A 138 1.72 0.95 -39.33
N TYR A 139 2.47 0.39 -38.38
CA TYR A 139 3.15 1.16 -37.35
C TYR A 139 4.47 1.69 -37.93
N THR A 140 4.58 2.99 -38.12
CA THR A 140 5.90 3.62 -38.23
C THR A 140 6.56 3.51 -36.87
N SER A 141 7.82 3.11 -36.81
CA SER A 141 8.61 2.74 -35.63
C SER A 141 8.73 3.81 -34.52
N LYS A 142 7.96 4.88 -34.60
CA LYS A 142 7.99 6.02 -33.66
C LYS A 142 6.72 6.21 -32.81
N GLU A 143 5.63 5.52 -33.11
CA GLU A 143 4.39 5.67 -32.35
C GLU A 143 3.95 4.32 -31.76
N TYR A 144 4.10 4.21 -30.44
CA TYR A 144 3.57 3.06 -29.70
C TYR A 144 2.03 3.18 -29.57
N PRO A 145 1.28 2.05 -29.58
CA PRO A 145 -0.14 2.07 -29.26
C PRO A 145 -0.39 2.72 -27.90
N LYS A 146 -1.29 3.68 -27.85
CA LYS A 146 -1.63 4.35 -26.57
C LYS A 146 -2.85 3.65 -25.97
N LEU A 147 -2.62 2.89 -24.91
CA LEU A 147 -3.69 2.29 -24.12
C LEU A 147 -4.23 3.34 -23.13
N LYS A 148 -5.54 3.58 -23.22
CA LYS A 148 -6.28 4.36 -22.23
C LYS A 148 -6.89 3.41 -21.23
N ASP A 149 -6.57 3.59 -19.94
CA ASP A 149 -7.18 2.84 -18.86
C ASP A 149 -8.33 3.64 -18.21
N GLU A 150 -9.26 2.93 -17.59
CA GLU A 150 -10.37 3.47 -16.82
C GLU A 150 -10.18 3.24 -15.32
N TYR A 151 -8.95 2.97 -14.87
CA TYR A 151 -8.66 2.70 -13.47
C TYR A 151 -8.97 3.91 -12.58
N LYS A 152 -9.62 3.62 -11.46
CA LYS A 152 -10.01 4.63 -10.49
C LYS A 152 -8.78 5.20 -9.77
N GLN A 153 -8.59 6.53 -9.85
CA GLN A 153 -7.59 7.23 -9.05
C GLN A 153 -8.01 7.25 -7.59
N ILE A 154 -7.21 6.66 -6.71
CA ILE A 154 -7.46 6.57 -5.24
C ILE A 154 -6.71 7.65 -4.49
N PHE A 155 -5.48 7.93 -4.88
CA PHE A 155 -4.65 9.01 -4.35
C PHE A 155 -3.76 9.58 -5.46
N SER A 156 -3.19 10.76 -5.23
CA SER A 156 -2.42 11.45 -6.27
C SER A 156 -1.13 10.69 -6.64
N ALA A 157 -0.68 10.85 -7.88
CA ALA A 157 0.58 10.26 -8.35
C ALA A 157 1.79 10.74 -7.52
N GLN A 158 1.75 11.98 -7.02
CA GLN A 158 2.78 12.52 -6.13
C GLN A 158 2.83 11.77 -4.80
N THR A 159 1.66 11.46 -4.22
CA THR A 159 1.58 10.64 -3.00
C THR A 159 2.09 9.23 -3.25
N ALA A 160 1.71 8.62 -4.38
CA ALA A 160 2.19 7.30 -4.80
C ALA A 160 3.72 7.27 -4.88
N TYR A 161 4.31 8.25 -5.54
CA TYR A 161 5.77 8.40 -5.64
C TYR A 161 6.45 8.55 -4.27
N GLN A 162 5.90 9.40 -3.38
CA GLN A 162 6.46 9.60 -2.04
C GLN A 162 6.45 8.30 -1.23
N VAL A 163 5.34 7.56 -1.26
CA VAL A 163 5.22 6.28 -0.56
C VAL A 163 6.20 5.26 -1.14
N THR A 164 6.25 5.09 -2.46
CA THR A 164 7.19 4.20 -3.14
C THR A 164 8.65 4.53 -2.78
N SER A 165 9.01 5.81 -2.78
CA SER A 165 10.35 6.27 -2.37
C SER A 165 10.69 5.93 -0.91
N ILE A 166 9.71 5.98 0.01
CA ILE A 166 9.91 5.54 1.39
C ILE A 166 10.08 4.01 1.44
N LEU A 167 9.26 3.27 0.70
CA LEU A 167 9.33 1.81 0.63
C LEU A 167 10.65 1.31 0.00
N GLU A 168 11.22 2.03 -0.97
CA GLU A 168 12.59 1.79 -1.44
C GLU A 168 13.62 2.01 -0.30
N GLY A 169 13.38 3.03 0.53
CA GLY A 169 14.22 3.31 1.70
C GLY A 169 14.24 2.17 2.71
N VAL A 170 13.15 1.41 2.84
CA VAL A 170 13.12 0.18 3.68
C VAL A 170 14.17 -0.83 3.20
N ILE A 171 14.34 -0.99 1.89
CA ILE A 171 15.34 -1.89 1.31
C ILE A 171 16.74 -1.28 1.37
N LYS A 172 16.89 0.00 1.03
CA LYS A 172 18.20 0.67 0.93
C LYS A 172 18.84 0.93 2.30
N ARG A 173 18.06 1.29 3.33
CA ARG A 173 18.51 1.80 4.63
C ARG A 173 17.78 1.21 5.84
N GLY A 174 16.64 0.57 5.60
CA GLY A 174 15.68 0.14 6.61
C GLY A 174 15.81 -1.33 7.03
N THR A 175 14.66 -1.89 7.42
CA THR A 175 14.53 -3.26 7.92
C THR A 175 14.72 -4.33 6.84
N GLY A 176 14.54 -3.98 5.56
CA GLY A 176 14.72 -4.87 4.40
C GLY A 176 16.14 -4.87 3.82
N LYS A 177 17.13 -4.32 4.50
CA LYS A 177 18.50 -4.10 3.98
C LYS A 177 19.19 -5.35 3.44
N LYS A 178 18.83 -6.55 3.92
CA LYS A 178 19.35 -7.83 3.39
C LYS A 178 19.04 -8.05 1.91
N LEU A 179 17.98 -7.44 1.38
CA LEU A 179 17.60 -7.57 -0.02
C LEU A 179 18.37 -6.61 -0.95
N LYS A 180 19.18 -5.70 -0.40
CA LYS A 180 19.95 -4.72 -1.19
C LYS A 180 20.95 -5.40 -2.13
N ASP A 181 21.51 -6.53 -1.71
CA ASP A 181 22.55 -7.25 -2.45
C ASP A 181 22.03 -7.92 -3.74
N LEU A 182 20.70 -7.99 -3.91
CA LEU A 182 20.09 -8.49 -5.15
C LEU A 182 20.24 -7.53 -6.34
N ASN A 183 20.67 -6.28 -6.12
CA ASN A 183 20.82 -5.24 -7.15
C ASN A 183 19.55 -5.02 -8.02
N LEU A 184 18.37 -5.21 -7.42
CA LEU A 184 17.08 -4.98 -8.05
C LEU A 184 16.45 -3.68 -7.54
N ASN A 185 15.60 -3.07 -8.36
CA ASN A 185 14.77 -1.95 -7.96
C ASN A 185 13.61 -2.46 -7.10
N LEU A 186 13.82 -2.56 -5.79
CA LEU A 186 12.86 -3.10 -4.83
C LEU A 186 12.31 -2.01 -3.93
N ALA A 187 11.01 -2.05 -3.73
CA ALA A 187 10.30 -1.28 -2.72
C ALA A 187 9.39 -2.23 -1.92
N GLY A 188 9.36 -2.11 -0.61
CA GLY A 188 8.56 -3.03 0.19
C GLY A 188 8.57 -2.70 1.67
N LYS A 189 7.76 -3.41 2.44
CA LYS A 189 7.68 -3.29 3.89
C LYS A 189 7.78 -4.66 4.53
N THR A 190 8.70 -4.80 5.47
CA THR A 190 8.81 -6.02 6.28
C THR A 190 7.67 -6.11 7.27
N GLY A 191 7.16 -7.31 7.49
CA GLY A 191 6.20 -7.64 8.54
C GLY A 191 6.81 -8.61 9.56
N THR A 192 6.26 -8.62 10.77
CA THR A 192 6.54 -9.61 11.81
C THR A 192 5.21 -9.89 12.51
N THR A 193 4.75 -11.13 12.46
CA THR A 193 3.63 -11.62 13.27
C THR A 193 4.15 -12.03 14.63
N ASN A 194 3.42 -11.68 15.68
CA ASN A 194 3.59 -12.27 17.00
C ASN A 194 2.55 -13.38 17.10
N ASP A 195 3.01 -14.62 17.12
CA ASP A 195 2.19 -15.80 17.41
C ASP A 195 1.84 -15.80 18.90
#